data_a0d4ab61e96776445fbd7f8c2a465049
#
_entry.id   a0d4ab61e96776445fbd7f8c2a465049
#
_cell.length_a   1.000
_cell.length_b   1.000
_cell.length_c   1.000
_cell.angle_alpha   90.00
_cell.angle_beta   90.00
_cell.angle_gamma   90.00
#
_symmetry.space_group_name_H-M   'P 1'
#
loop_
_entity.id
_entity.type
_entity.pdbx_description
1 polymer ?
#
loop_
_entity_poly.entity_id
_entity_poly.type
_entity_poly.pdbx_seq_one_letter_code
_entity_poly.pdbx_strand_id
1 'polypeptide(L)'
;GLSQSQFKAILAHEYGHFSNRDTAGGNLANQVRHSMYHMALGLALNGLARWYNPAWIFLNGFNRIFLRITLGASRLQEILADRYAAMAYGVQAFSEGLMHMIRQDLAFGMQVSDEVEQAQEQGRSLYNVYMLPPLESHGQQKELEEKTAEVMRRPASPYDSHPVPRERIALLEQLQLRTPSEVNPAPVWDLLPNAPALQAEMTEVIQTNLRRRQAMG
;
A
#
# COMPACT_ATOMS: atom_id res chain seq x y z
N GLY A 1 4.31 -6.51 -17.12
CA GLY A 1 3.12 -5.90 -16.53
C GLY A 1 2.15 -6.95 -16.01
N LEU A 2 1.10 -6.52 -15.32
CA LEU A 2 0.02 -7.40 -14.85
C LEU A 2 -0.73 -8.03 -16.04
N SER A 3 -1.15 -9.28 -15.89
CA SER A 3 -2.18 -9.87 -16.77
C SER A 3 -3.57 -9.33 -16.41
N GLN A 4 -4.51 -9.43 -17.33
CA GLN A 4 -5.89 -9.02 -17.06
C GLN A 4 -6.53 -9.83 -15.91
N SER A 5 -6.21 -11.10 -15.75
CA SER A 5 -6.70 -11.92 -14.63
C SER A 5 -6.13 -11.43 -13.28
N GLN A 6 -4.84 -11.15 -13.22
CA GLN A 6 -4.21 -10.59 -12.02
C GLN A 6 -4.80 -9.23 -11.66
N PHE A 7 -4.97 -8.35 -12.64
CA PHE A 7 -5.57 -7.03 -12.45
C PHE A 7 -7.02 -7.11 -11.96
N LYS A 8 -7.83 -7.99 -12.56
CA LYS A 8 -9.22 -8.23 -12.12
C LYS A 8 -9.27 -8.78 -10.69
N ALA A 9 -8.32 -9.63 -10.31
CA ALA A 9 -8.23 -10.15 -8.94
C ALA A 9 -7.92 -9.02 -7.94
N ILE A 10 -7.01 -8.11 -8.27
CA ILE A 10 -6.72 -6.93 -7.44
C ILE A 10 -7.94 -5.99 -7.36
N LEU A 11 -8.60 -5.72 -8.48
CA LEU A 11 -9.84 -4.92 -8.47
C LEU A 11 -10.95 -5.57 -7.64
N ALA A 12 -11.07 -6.89 -7.67
CA ALA A 12 -12.05 -7.61 -6.84
C ALA A 12 -11.72 -7.50 -5.34
N HIS A 13 -10.44 -7.46 -4.97
CA HIS A 13 -10.02 -7.16 -3.60
C HIS A 13 -10.49 -5.76 -3.18
N GLU A 14 -10.20 -4.73 -3.97
CA GLU A 14 -10.67 -3.36 -3.71
C GLU A 14 -12.20 -3.29 -3.62
N TYR A 15 -12.89 -3.98 -4.53
CA TYR A 15 -14.35 -4.07 -4.48
C TYR A 15 -14.86 -4.77 -3.21
N GLY A 16 -14.10 -5.73 -2.69
CA GLY A 16 -14.40 -6.40 -1.43
C GLY A 16 -14.52 -5.44 -0.26
N HIS A 17 -13.64 -4.43 -0.18
CA HIS A 17 -13.72 -3.36 0.82
C HIS A 17 -15.01 -2.53 0.70
N PHE A 18 -15.40 -2.16 -0.52
CA PHE A 18 -16.66 -1.43 -0.75
C PHE A 18 -17.88 -2.26 -0.40
N SER A 19 -17.89 -3.53 -0.77
CA SER A 19 -19.02 -4.44 -0.54
C SER A 19 -19.28 -4.69 0.95
N ASN A 20 -18.23 -4.77 1.75
CA ASN A 20 -18.31 -5.03 3.19
C ASN A 20 -18.61 -3.79 4.03
N ARG A 21 -18.83 -2.62 3.42
CA ARG A 21 -19.06 -1.35 4.12
C ARG A 21 -17.93 -0.98 5.09
N ASP A 22 -16.70 -1.31 4.74
CA ASP A 22 -15.51 -1.05 5.56
C ASP A 22 -15.32 0.43 5.90
N THR A 23 -15.95 1.31 5.13
CA THR A 23 -15.94 2.77 5.36
C THR A 23 -16.75 3.23 6.58
N ALA A 24 -17.74 2.45 7.05
CA ALA A 24 -18.65 2.91 8.12
C ALA A 24 -17.98 3.00 9.51
N GLY A 25 -17.02 2.10 9.80
CA GLY A 25 -16.25 2.13 11.06
C GLY A 25 -14.96 2.96 10.99
N GLY A 26 -14.41 3.12 9.79
CA GLY A 26 -13.15 3.84 9.56
C GLY A 26 -13.21 5.31 9.94
N ASN A 27 -14.35 5.96 9.72
CA ASN A 27 -14.55 7.38 10.06
C ASN A 27 -14.49 7.62 11.56
N LEU A 28 -15.15 6.77 12.38
CA LEU A 28 -15.11 6.86 13.82
C LEU A 28 -13.70 6.57 14.35
N ALA A 29 -13.04 5.53 13.85
CA ALA A 29 -11.68 5.19 14.25
C ALA A 29 -10.69 6.32 13.93
N ASN A 30 -10.83 6.98 12.77
CA ASN A 30 -10.02 8.13 12.40
C ASN A 30 -10.29 9.36 13.29
N GLN A 31 -11.55 9.65 13.61
CA GLN A 31 -11.91 10.73 14.53
C GLN A 31 -11.33 10.52 15.93
N VAL A 32 -11.46 9.30 16.47
CA VAL A 32 -10.87 8.95 17.77
C VAL A 32 -9.36 9.11 17.73
N ARG A 33 -8.69 8.61 16.70
CA ARG A 33 -7.23 8.72 16.54
C ARG A 33 -6.78 10.19 16.47
N HIS A 34 -7.49 11.00 15.70
CA HIS A 34 -7.22 12.44 15.58
C HIS A 34 -7.38 13.16 16.91
N SER A 35 -8.48 12.91 17.62
CA SER A 35 -8.72 13.48 18.95
C SER A 35 -7.64 13.09 19.95
N MET A 36 -7.23 11.84 19.96
CA MET A 36 -6.15 11.36 20.82
C MET A 36 -4.81 12.00 20.51
N TYR A 37 -4.50 12.19 19.21
CA TYR A 37 -3.29 12.89 18.80
C TYR A 37 -3.28 14.33 19.32
N HIS A 38 -4.39 15.07 19.17
CA HIS A 38 -4.48 16.45 19.69
C HIS A 38 -4.41 16.51 21.22
N MET A 39 -5.00 15.55 21.92
CA MET A 39 -4.86 15.46 23.39
C MET A 39 -3.40 15.20 23.78
N ALA A 40 -2.72 14.26 23.09
CA ALA A 40 -1.31 13.96 23.35
C ALA A 40 -0.42 15.19 23.08
N LEU A 41 -0.66 15.88 21.97
CA LEU A 41 0.05 17.10 21.60
C LEU A 41 -0.18 18.21 22.65
N GLY A 42 -1.44 18.42 23.09
CA GLY A 42 -1.77 19.39 24.14
C GLY A 42 -1.07 19.10 25.47
N LEU A 43 -1.03 17.83 25.88
CA LEU A 43 -0.29 17.42 27.10
C LEU A 43 1.22 17.64 26.93
N ALA A 44 1.78 17.34 25.76
CA ALA A 44 3.21 17.51 25.48
C ALA A 44 3.63 18.99 25.50
N LEU A 45 2.88 19.86 24.80
CA LEU A 45 3.15 21.30 24.74
C LEU A 45 3.07 21.99 26.09
N ASN A 46 2.24 21.48 27.03
CA ASN A 46 2.13 22.00 28.38
C ASN A 46 3.07 21.30 29.39
N GLY A 47 4.03 20.49 28.94
CA GLY A 47 4.97 19.79 29.81
C GLY A 47 4.35 18.69 30.67
N LEU A 48 3.11 18.26 30.35
CA LEU A 48 2.33 17.26 31.09
C LEU A 48 2.53 15.83 30.56
N ALA A 49 3.29 15.64 29.50
CA ALA A 49 3.64 14.32 28.93
C ALA A 49 4.71 13.63 29.80
N ARG A 50 4.36 13.37 31.05
CA ARG A 50 5.25 12.76 32.04
C ARG A 50 4.76 11.39 32.46
N TRP A 51 5.70 10.47 32.71
CA TRP A 51 5.40 9.07 33.06
C TRP A 51 4.49 8.90 34.29
N TYR A 52 4.46 9.86 35.19
CA TYR A 52 3.63 9.87 36.43
C TYR A 52 2.30 10.64 36.27
N ASN A 53 2.07 11.31 35.12
CA ASN A 53 0.83 12.03 34.90
C ASN A 53 -0.32 11.05 34.59
N PRO A 54 -1.39 10.97 35.39
CA PRO A 54 -2.49 10.04 35.18
C PRO A 54 -3.15 10.20 33.81
N ALA A 55 -3.34 11.42 33.33
CA ALA A 55 -3.93 11.68 32.02
C ALA A 55 -3.05 11.15 30.89
N TRP A 56 -1.73 11.31 30.99
CA TRP A 56 -0.76 10.78 30.03
C TRP A 56 -0.73 9.24 30.04
N ILE A 57 -0.75 8.63 31.23
CA ILE A 57 -0.79 7.17 31.39
C ILE A 57 -2.07 6.61 30.79
N PHE A 58 -3.23 7.21 31.12
CA PHE A 58 -4.51 6.81 30.57
C PHE A 58 -4.53 6.91 29.03
N LEU A 59 -4.12 8.04 28.50
CA LEU A 59 -4.10 8.28 27.05
C LEU A 59 -3.24 7.24 26.32
N ASN A 60 -2.05 6.95 26.82
CA ASN A 60 -1.17 5.94 26.22
C ASN A 60 -1.73 4.52 26.34
N GLY A 61 -2.30 4.17 27.49
CA GLY A 61 -2.93 2.87 27.70
C GLY A 61 -4.14 2.67 26.78
N PHE A 62 -5.03 3.66 26.74
CA PHE A 62 -6.18 3.64 25.85
C PHE A 62 -5.77 3.56 24.37
N ASN A 63 -4.82 4.40 23.93
CA ASN A 63 -4.32 4.39 22.57
C ASN A 63 -3.78 3.01 22.16
N ARG A 64 -3.02 2.36 23.05
CA ARG A 64 -2.46 1.04 22.79
C ARG A 64 -3.54 -0.03 22.58
N ILE A 65 -4.58 0.00 23.40
CA ILE A 65 -5.72 -0.93 23.30
C ILE A 65 -6.54 -0.61 22.05
N PHE A 66 -6.85 0.67 21.83
CA PHE A 66 -7.62 1.15 20.68
C PHE A 66 -6.96 0.77 19.36
N LEU A 67 -5.65 0.99 19.23
CA LEU A 67 -4.90 0.62 18.03
C LEU A 67 -4.92 -0.91 17.81
N ARG A 68 -4.76 -1.72 18.84
CA ARG A 68 -4.84 -3.18 18.69
C ARG A 68 -6.19 -3.65 18.17
N ILE A 69 -7.28 -3.08 18.67
CA ILE A 69 -8.64 -3.44 18.24
C ILE A 69 -8.88 -2.97 16.79
N THR A 70 -8.61 -1.70 16.50
CA THR A 70 -8.90 -1.11 15.18
C THR A 70 -8.03 -1.71 14.08
N LEU A 71 -6.73 -1.92 14.33
CA LEU A 71 -5.83 -2.54 13.37
C LEU A 71 -6.11 -4.04 13.22
N GLY A 72 -6.59 -4.71 14.30
CA GLY A 72 -7.08 -6.09 14.22
C GLY A 72 -8.30 -6.22 13.30
N ALA A 73 -9.25 -5.31 13.42
CA ALA A 73 -10.40 -5.24 12.53
C ALA A 73 -9.99 -4.95 11.07
N SER A 74 -9.08 -4.00 10.86
CA SER A 74 -8.53 -3.70 9.53
C SER A 74 -7.89 -4.94 8.88
N ARG A 75 -7.06 -5.68 9.61
CA ARG A 75 -6.46 -6.93 9.08
C ARG A 75 -7.50 -7.99 8.72
N LEU A 76 -8.60 -8.09 9.51
CA LEU A 76 -9.69 -9.01 9.17
C LEU A 76 -10.39 -8.59 7.87
N GLN A 77 -10.60 -7.32 7.67
CA GLN A 77 -11.18 -6.76 6.44
C GLN A 77 -10.30 -7.09 5.21
N GLU A 78 -8.98 -6.96 5.33
CA GLU A 78 -8.02 -7.38 4.30
C GLU A 78 -8.15 -8.86 3.95
N ILE A 79 -8.21 -9.73 4.96
CA ILE A 79 -8.37 -11.18 4.75
C ILE A 79 -9.70 -11.51 4.05
N LEU A 80 -10.78 -10.80 4.40
CA LEU A 80 -12.08 -10.97 3.76
C LEU A 80 -12.06 -10.49 2.29
N ALA A 81 -11.42 -9.35 2.02
CA ALA A 81 -11.26 -8.84 0.67
C ALA A 81 -10.39 -9.77 -0.19
N ASP A 82 -9.30 -10.31 0.37
CA ASP A 82 -8.46 -11.32 -0.28
C ASP A 82 -9.23 -12.58 -0.64
N ARG A 83 -10.02 -13.07 0.31
CA ARG A 83 -10.87 -14.24 0.09
C ARG A 83 -11.90 -13.97 -1.01
N TYR A 84 -12.50 -12.79 -1.04
CA TYR A 84 -13.44 -12.39 -2.08
C TYR A 84 -12.77 -12.40 -3.46
N ALA A 85 -11.61 -11.80 -3.58
CA ALA A 85 -10.81 -11.78 -4.81
C ALA A 85 -10.42 -13.20 -5.27
N ALA A 86 -9.93 -14.02 -4.34
CA ALA A 86 -9.52 -15.38 -4.62
C ALA A 86 -10.71 -16.30 -5.01
N MET A 87 -11.90 -16.08 -4.45
CA MET A 87 -13.12 -16.79 -4.86
C MET A 87 -13.55 -16.40 -6.28
N ALA A 88 -13.39 -15.13 -6.65
CA ALA A 88 -13.82 -14.62 -7.96
C ALA A 88 -12.83 -14.98 -9.09
N TYR A 89 -11.53 -14.90 -8.82
CA TYR A 89 -10.48 -14.99 -9.85
C TYR A 89 -9.40 -16.06 -9.59
N GLY A 90 -9.48 -16.75 -8.46
CA GLY A 90 -8.55 -17.81 -8.08
C GLY A 90 -7.42 -17.32 -7.19
N VAL A 91 -6.95 -18.21 -6.31
CA VAL A 91 -5.85 -17.95 -5.37
C VAL A 91 -4.57 -17.58 -6.13
N GLN A 92 -4.26 -18.30 -7.21
CA GLN A 92 -3.04 -18.06 -7.99
C GLN A 92 -3.03 -16.67 -8.61
N ALA A 93 -4.11 -16.26 -9.31
CA ALA A 93 -4.18 -14.96 -9.96
C ALA A 93 -4.05 -13.81 -8.96
N PHE A 94 -4.67 -13.93 -7.78
CA PHE A 94 -4.54 -12.95 -6.73
C PHE A 94 -3.12 -12.92 -6.13
N SER A 95 -2.55 -14.06 -5.77
CA SER A 95 -1.23 -14.15 -5.15
C SER A 95 -0.12 -13.65 -6.08
N GLU A 96 -0.16 -14.04 -7.34
CA GLU A 96 0.78 -13.54 -8.35
C GLU A 96 0.59 -12.04 -8.61
N GLY A 97 -0.67 -11.57 -8.65
CA GLY A 97 -0.99 -10.15 -8.79
C GLY A 97 -0.44 -9.33 -7.61
N LEU A 98 -0.65 -9.79 -6.39
CA LEU A 98 -0.14 -9.14 -5.17
C LEU A 98 1.39 -9.08 -5.18
N MET A 99 2.06 -10.18 -5.51
CA MET A 99 3.53 -10.23 -5.61
C MET A 99 4.06 -9.31 -6.70
N HIS A 100 3.37 -9.29 -7.86
CA HIS A 100 3.74 -8.39 -8.94
C HIS A 100 3.59 -6.92 -8.53
N MET A 101 2.50 -6.55 -7.87
CA MET A 101 2.29 -5.18 -7.37
C MET A 101 3.39 -4.76 -6.39
N ILE A 102 3.72 -5.60 -5.41
CA ILE A 102 4.78 -5.31 -4.45
C ILE A 102 6.12 -5.04 -5.16
N ARG A 103 6.48 -5.91 -6.09
CA ARG A 103 7.73 -5.77 -6.86
C ARG A 103 7.73 -4.50 -7.72
N GLN A 104 6.61 -4.20 -8.37
CA GLN A 104 6.48 -3.02 -9.22
C GLN A 104 6.47 -1.71 -8.42
N ASP A 105 5.83 -1.70 -7.25
CA ASP A 105 5.85 -0.55 -6.34
C ASP A 105 7.28 -0.23 -5.88
N LEU A 106 8.03 -1.24 -5.47
CA LEU A 106 9.45 -1.09 -5.11
C LEU A 106 10.30 -0.61 -6.29
N ALA A 107 10.15 -1.24 -7.47
CA ALA A 107 10.88 -0.86 -8.66
C ALA A 107 10.56 0.57 -9.10
N PHE A 108 9.27 0.94 -9.09
CA PHE A 108 8.82 2.29 -9.42
C PHE A 108 9.36 3.32 -8.43
N GLY A 109 9.33 3.02 -7.13
CA GLY A 109 9.91 3.88 -6.11
C GLY A 109 11.40 4.15 -6.35
N MET A 110 12.18 3.12 -6.69
CA MET A 110 13.61 3.26 -7.04
C MET A 110 13.79 4.13 -8.30
N GLN A 111 13.07 3.83 -9.38
CA GLN A 111 13.14 4.59 -10.64
C GLN A 111 12.77 6.06 -10.46
N VAL A 112 11.70 6.34 -9.72
CA VAL A 112 11.27 7.72 -9.44
C VAL A 112 12.27 8.46 -8.57
N SER A 113 12.88 7.80 -7.58
CA SER A 113 13.92 8.39 -6.74
C SER A 113 15.13 8.79 -7.56
N ASP A 114 15.61 7.89 -8.42
CA ASP A 114 16.74 8.14 -9.32
C ASP A 114 16.43 9.30 -10.29
N GLU A 115 15.23 9.33 -10.88
CA GLU A 115 14.81 10.40 -11.79
C GLU A 115 14.70 11.75 -11.07
N VAL A 116 14.16 11.79 -9.85
CA VAL A 116 14.05 13.01 -9.07
C VAL A 116 15.43 13.56 -8.73
N GLU A 117 16.37 12.72 -8.31
CA GLU A 117 17.75 13.11 -8.02
C GLU A 117 18.45 13.68 -9.27
N GLN A 118 18.39 12.96 -10.39
CA GLN A 118 18.97 13.41 -11.66
C GLN A 118 18.34 14.71 -12.16
N ALA A 119 17.01 14.85 -12.08
CA ALA A 119 16.32 16.06 -12.51
C ALA A 119 16.71 17.28 -11.65
N GLN A 120 16.90 17.10 -10.35
CA GLN A 120 17.38 18.15 -9.43
C GLN A 120 18.83 18.56 -9.74
N GLU A 121 19.73 17.60 -9.92
CA GLU A 121 21.13 17.86 -10.25
C GLU A 121 21.28 18.58 -11.60
N GLN A 122 20.44 18.25 -12.58
CA GLN A 122 20.46 18.81 -13.93
C GLN A 122 19.60 20.07 -14.07
N GLY A 123 18.85 20.47 -13.06
CA GLY A 123 17.95 21.64 -13.11
C GLY A 123 16.83 21.52 -14.14
N ARG A 124 16.39 20.30 -14.48
CA ARG A 124 15.36 20.03 -15.47
C ARG A 124 14.05 19.55 -14.84
N SER A 125 12.99 19.54 -15.64
CA SER A 125 11.72 18.89 -15.28
C SER A 125 11.86 17.37 -15.30
N LEU A 126 10.98 16.66 -14.56
CA LEU A 126 10.90 15.21 -14.60
C LEU A 126 10.54 14.71 -16.00
N TYR A 127 11.13 13.60 -16.41
CA TYR A 127 10.61 12.82 -17.51
C TYR A 127 9.28 12.15 -17.11
N ASN A 128 8.57 11.57 -18.09
CA ASN A 128 7.38 10.79 -17.78
C ASN A 128 7.78 9.58 -16.90
N VAL A 129 7.51 9.65 -15.60
CA VAL A 129 7.95 8.65 -14.62
C VAL A 129 7.36 7.27 -14.86
N TYR A 130 6.27 7.18 -15.62
CA TYR A 130 5.64 5.91 -15.99
C TYR A 130 6.25 5.28 -17.25
N MET A 131 7.13 6.01 -17.93
CA MET A 131 7.84 5.55 -19.13
C MET A 131 9.36 5.48 -18.90
N LEU A 132 9.81 5.54 -17.65
CA LEU A 132 11.21 5.36 -17.34
C LEU A 132 11.67 3.95 -17.74
N PRO A 133 12.93 3.80 -18.20
CA PRO A 133 13.45 2.49 -18.53
C PRO A 133 13.42 1.55 -17.32
N PRO A 134 13.24 0.24 -17.54
CA PRO A 134 13.33 -0.71 -16.46
C PRO A 134 14.71 -0.68 -15.79
N LEU A 135 14.78 -1.12 -14.54
CA LEU A 135 16.05 -1.26 -13.81
C LEU A 135 16.92 -2.30 -14.54
N GLU A 136 17.95 -1.86 -15.25
CA GLU A 136 18.77 -2.74 -16.11
C GLU A 136 20.07 -3.15 -15.44
N SER A 137 20.58 -2.34 -14.50
CA SER A 137 21.84 -2.69 -13.84
C SER A 137 21.67 -3.90 -12.90
N HIS A 138 22.66 -4.79 -12.92
CA HIS A 138 22.68 -5.95 -12.02
C HIS A 138 22.58 -5.54 -10.54
N GLY A 139 23.16 -4.41 -10.16
CA GLY A 139 23.08 -3.86 -8.81
C GLY A 139 21.65 -3.48 -8.41
N GLN A 140 20.94 -2.74 -9.29
CA GLN A 140 19.56 -2.33 -9.05
C GLN A 140 18.60 -3.53 -9.01
N GLN A 141 18.79 -4.52 -9.88
CA GLN A 141 17.98 -5.74 -9.86
C GLN A 141 18.20 -6.53 -8.56
N LYS A 142 19.45 -6.68 -8.13
CA LYS A 142 19.78 -7.33 -6.87
C LYS A 142 19.16 -6.59 -5.68
N GLU A 143 19.25 -5.27 -5.64
CA GLU A 143 18.62 -4.45 -4.60
C GLU A 143 17.09 -4.62 -4.58
N LEU A 144 16.46 -4.64 -5.74
CA LEU A 144 15.02 -4.90 -5.86
C LEU A 144 14.63 -6.28 -5.32
N GLU A 145 15.42 -7.30 -5.62
CA GLU A 145 15.20 -8.65 -5.10
C GLU A 145 15.36 -8.72 -3.58
N GLU A 146 16.40 -8.07 -3.05
CA GLU A 146 16.65 -7.99 -1.60
C GLU A 146 15.49 -7.27 -0.88
N LYS A 147 15.05 -6.09 -1.38
CA LYS A 147 13.91 -5.34 -0.84
C LYS A 147 12.60 -6.15 -0.93
N THR A 148 12.36 -6.82 -2.05
CA THR A 148 11.18 -7.69 -2.21
C THR A 148 11.20 -8.84 -1.18
N ALA A 149 12.35 -9.47 -1.01
CA ALA A 149 12.52 -10.55 -0.03
C ALA A 149 12.36 -10.03 1.41
N GLU A 150 12.81 -8.82 1.71
CA GLU A 150 12.62 -8.18 3.02
C GLU A 150 11.13 -7.97 3.32
N VAL A 151 10.36 -7.40 2.39
CA VAL A 151 8.90 -7.22 2.54
C VAL A 151 8.21 -8.56 2.81
N MET A 152 8.61 -9.62 2.12
CA MET A 152 8.04 -10.96 2.30
C MET A 152 8.45 -11.62 3.62
N ARG A 153 9.64 -11.33 4.15
CA ARG A 153 10.15 -11.92 5.40
C ARG A 153 9.81 -11.11 6.64
N ARG A 154 9.36 -9.88 6.46
CA ARG A 154 9.04 -8.99 7.57
C ARG A 154 8.11 -9.70 8.58
N PRO A 155 8.43 -9.69 9.88
CA PRO A 155 7.55 -10.24 10.89
C PRO A 155 6.28 -9.38 11.01
N ALA A 156 5.14 -10.03 11.24
CA ALA A 156 3.89 -9.33 11.50
C ALA A 156 3.97 -8.55 12.82
N SER A 157 3.40 -7.36 12.82
CA SER A 157 3.27 -6.54 14.02
C SER A 157 1.79 -6.37 14.41
N PRO A 158 1.47 -6.35 15.73
CA PRO A 158 0.11 -6.00 16.17
C PRO A 158 -0.35 -4.61 15.73
N TYR A 159 0.59 -3.78 15.31
CA TYR A 159 0.35 -2.40 14.84
C TYR A 159 0.31 -2.27 13.31
N ASP A 160 0.41 -3.37 12.59
CA ASP A 160 0.22 -3.38 11.14
C ASP A 160 -1.25 -3.15 10.80
N SER A 161 -1.53 -2.25 9.87
CA SER A 161 -2.88 -2.04 9.32
C SER A 161 -3.28 -3.15 8.34
N HIS A 162 -2.30 -3.78 7.71
CA HIS A 162 -2.46 -4.88 6.77
C HIS A 162 -1.66 -6.10 7.26
N PRO A 163 -2.14 -7.33 7.06
CA PRO A 163 -1.33 -8.52 7.28
C PRO A 163 -0.13 -8.52 6.34
N VAL A 164 0.96 -9.14 6.74
CA VAL A 164 2.12 -9.27 5.86
C VAL A 164 1.78 -10.14 4.64
N PRO A 165 2.32 -9.82 3.45
CA PRO A 165 1.93 -10.49 2.20
C PRO A 165 2.03 -12.01 2.26
N ARG A 166 3.07 -12.55 2.90
CA ARG A 166 3.26 -13.98 3.10
C ARG A 166 2.10 -14.64 3.85
N GLU A 167 1.59 -13.97 4.90
CA GLU A 167 0.45 -14.51 5.67
C GLU A 167 -0.84 -14.46 4.87
N ARG A 168 -1.07 -13.41 4.07
CA ARG A 168 -2.23 -13.30 3.18
C ARG A 168 -2.25 -14.46 2.20
N ILE A 169 -1.13 -14.72 1.52
CA ILE A 169 -1.00 -15.83 0.55
C ILE A 169 -1.20 -17.17 1.25
N ALA A 170 -0.50 -17.42 2.37
CA ALA A 170 -0.60 -18.69 3.09
C ALA A 170 -2.03 -18.99 3.60
N LEU A 171 -2.78 -17.97 4.02
CA LEU A 171 -4.19 -18.12 4.41
C LEU A 171 -5.07 -18.51 3.23
N LEU A 172 -4.84 -17.93 2.05
CA LEU A 172 -5.59 -18.25 0.85
C LEU A 172 -5.29 -19.65 0.32
N GLU A 173 -4.04 -20.10 0.39
CA GLU A 173 -3.62 -21.45 -0.02
C GLU A 173 -4.28 -22.55 0.84
N GLN A 174 -4.57 -22.24 2.11
CA GLN A 174 -5.30 -23.15 3.00
C GLN A 174 -6.80 -23.29 2.62
N LEU A 175 -7.34 -22.31 1.89
CA LEU A 175 -8.71 -22.36 1.43
C LEU A 175 -8.76 -23.23 0.16
N GLN A 176 -9.46 -24.35 0.22
CA GLN A 176 -9.68 -25.23 -0.95
C GLN A 176 -10.69 -24.58 -1.90
N LEU A 177 -10.32 -23.42 -2.47
CA LEU A 177 -11.17 -22.70 -3.42
C LEU A 177 -11.09 -23.36 -4.80
N ARG A 178 -12.21 -23.39 -5.51
CA ARG A 178 -12.22 -23.85 -6.91
C ARG A 178 -11.42 -22.85 -7.74
N THR A 179 -10.50 -23.35 -8.56
CA THR A 179 -9.80 -22.52 -9.54
C THR A 179 -10.81 -22.09 -10.61
N PRO A 180 -10.88 -20.80 -10.96
CA PRO A 180 -11.69 -20.36 -12.08
C PRO A 180 -11.26 -21.06 -13.37
N SER A 181 -12.24 -21.34 -14.22
CA SER A 181 -12.00 -22.07 -15.47
C SER A 181 -11.28 -21.25 -16.55
N GLU A 182 -11.16 -19.93 -16.36
CA GLU A 182 -10.66 -19.04 -17.39
C GLU A 182 -9.62 -18.06 -16.82
N VAL A 183 -8.37 -18.20 -17.27
CA VAL A 183 -7.28 -17.27 -16.98
C VAL A 183 -7.01 -16.47 -18.25
N ASN A 184 -7.15 -15.14 -18.18
CA ASN A 184 -6.81 -14.27 -19.29
C ASN A 184 -5.38 -13.71 -19.09
N PRO A 185 -4.39 -14.19 -19.86
CA PRO A 185 -2.99 -13.75 -19.76
C PRO A 185 -2.70 -12.44 -20.50
N ALA A 186 -3.68 -11.88 -21.22
CA ALA A 186 -3.50 -10.65 -21.98
C ALA A 186 -3.01 -9.51 -21.06
N PRO A 187 -2.17 -8.59 -21.57
CA PRO A 187 -1.68 -7.45 -20.79
C PRO A 187 -2.83 -6.56 -20.31
N VAL A 188 -2.68 -6.00 -19.11
CA VAL A 188 -3.66 -5.04 -18.56
C VAL A 188 -3.78 -3.77 -19.41
N TRP A 189 -2.72 -3.39 -20.09
CA TRP A 189 -2.67 -2.18 -20.93
C TRP A 189 -3.65 -2.21 -22.09
N ASP A 190 -4.06 -3.39 -22.54
CA ASP A 190 -5.10 -3.55 -23.57
C ASP A 190 -6.47 -3.00 -23.12
N LEU A 191 -6.67 -2.86 -21.80
CA LEU A 191 -7.88 -2.28 -21.22
C LEU A 191 -7.85 -0.74 -21.15
N LEU A 192 -6.69 -0.13 -21.38
CA LEU A 192 -6.44 1.31 -21.20
C LEU A 192 -5.91 1.96 -22.47
N PRO A 193 -6.74 2.20 -23.50
CA PRO A 193 -6.30 2.71 -24.79
C PRO A 193 -5.62 4.10 -24.70
N ASN A 194 -5.94 4.89 -23.68
CA ASN A 194 -5.36 6.23 -23.46
C ASN A 194 -4.25 6.25 -22.39
N ALA A 195 -3.65 5.11 -22.08
CA ALA A 195 -2.61 4.99 -21.05
C ALA A 195 -1.47 6.02 -21.17
N PRO A 196 -0.89 6.30 -22.37
CA PRO A 196 0.19 7.29 -22.48
C PRO A 196 -0.22 8.71 -22.04
N ALA A 197 -1.43 9.15 -22.38
CA ALA A 197 -1.93 10.46 -21.98
C ALA A 197 -2.14 10.54 -20.47
N LEU A 198 -2.75 9.50 -19.88
CA LEU A 198 -2.95 9.40 -18.44
C LEU A 198 -1.62 9.38 -17.66
N GLN A 199 -0.63 8.66 -18.16
CA GLN A 199 0.71 8.60 -17.56
C GLN A 199 1.41 9.96 -17.56
N ALA A 200 1.27 10.74 -18.64
CA ALA A 200 1.81 12.10 -18.73
C ALA A 200 1.14 13.04 -17.72
N GLU A 201 -0.18 13.00 -17.62
CA GLU A 201 -0.96 13.79 -16.65
C GLU A 201 -0.55 13.46 -15.21
N MET A 202 -0.45 12.18 -14.86
CA MET A 202 -0.03 11.75 -13.53
C MET A 202 1.40 12.19 -13.19
N THR A 203 2.31 12.19 -14.18
CA THR A 203 3.68 12.71 -13.99
C THR A 203 3.67 14.21 -13.67
N GLU A 204 2.82 15.00 -14.32
CA GLU A 204 2.67 16.43 -14.05
C GLU A 204 2.15 16.69 -12.62
N VAL A 205 1.23 15.87 -12.14
CA VAL A 205 0.76 15.92 -10.74
C VAL A 205 1.91 15.69 -9.75
N ILE A 206 2.75 14.69 -9.99
CA ILE A 206 3.93 14.42 -9.16
C ILE A 206 4.87 15.61 -9.16
N GLN A 207 5.19 16.16 -10.32
CA GLN A 207 6.07 17.32 -10.46
C GLN A 207 5.53 18.56 -9.73
N THR A 208 4.24 18.80 -9.83
CA THR A 208 3.58 19.92 -9.13
C THR A 208 3.69 19.76 -7.61
N ASN A 209 3.49 18.56 -7.11
CA ASN A 209 3.61 18.27 -5.68
C ASN A 209 5.06 18.41 -5.17
N LEU A 210 6.04 18.01 -5.95
CA LEU A 210 7.46 18.21 -5.61
C LEU A 210 7.81 19.69 -5.52
N ARG A 211 7.41 20.50 -6.50
CA ARG A 211 7.63 21.97 -6.49
C ARG A 211 6.98 22.63 -5.27
N ARG A 212 5.75 22.23 -4.90
CA ARG A 212 5.08 22.74 -3.69
C ARG A 212 5.85 22.41 -2.42
N ARG A 213 6.37 21.19 -2.28
CA ARG A 213 7.18 20.80 -1.12
C ARG A 213 8.47 21.60 -1.02
N GLN A 214 9.16 21.83 -2.13
CA GLN A 214 10.38 22.64 -2.19
C GLN A 214 10.14 24.13 -1.85
N ALA A 215 8.94 24.64 -2.14
CA ALA A 215 8.57 26.02 -1.83
C ALA A 215 8.15 26.23 -0.36
N MET A 216 7.89 25.15 0.38
CA MET A 216 7.46 25.19 1.80
C MET A 216 8.58 24.84 2.79
N GLY A 217 9.74 24.39 2.33
CA GLY A 217 10.93 24.07 3.14
C GLY A 217 12.04 25.08 2.94
#